data_c0f06437976f0af1b5cff6ea877164ac
#
_entry.id   c0f06437976f0af1b5cff6ea877164ac
#
_cell.length_a   1.000
_cell.length_b   1.000
_cell.length_c   1.000
_cell.angle_alpha   90.00
_cell.angle_beta   90.00
_cell.angle_gamma   90.00
#
_symmetry.space_group_name_H-M   'P 1'
#
loop_
_entity.id
_entity.type
_entity.pdbx_description
1 polymer ?
#
loop_
_entity_poly.entity_id
_entity_poly.type
_entity_poly.pdbx_seq_one_letter_code
_entity_poly.pdbx_strand_id
1 'polypeptide(L)'
;MNYENIKERRVLCFGDSNTYGYDPVRDGRYGLEERYPTVLRSLLGSGWSVVEEGLPGRTAVFDDPITEGMNGLRVITPILMSHAPLDTVTIMLGTNDSKERFGCNSYLIAQGIVRLIKKALTTECWRDNTRPDVLVIVPPCITPAYDTLIFRDAMGTGCHERSAGIADQLEPMLRDIPGVRFLDANTLSGAGCSPVDGMHMTAESHKALAHGLYDALTRAE
;
A
#
# COMPACT_ATOMS: atom_id res chain seq x y z
N MET A 1 -16.04 14.45 16.85
CA MET A 1 -16.11 15.55 15.84
C MET A 1 -17.35 15.30 14.99
N ASN A 2 -18.08 16.32 14.57
CA ASN A 2 -19.25 16.16 13.70
C ASN A 2 -18.82 16.45 12.25
N TYR A 3 -18.96 15.48 11.34
CA TYR A 3 -18.54 15.55 9.96
C TYR A 3 -19.71 15.67 8.94
N GLU A 4 -20.92 16.01 9.40
CA GLU A 4 -22.16 16.02 8.60
C GLU A 4 -22.10 16.83 7.30
N ASN A 5 -21.19 17.77 7.17
CA ASN A 5 -21.07 18.63 5.98
C ASN A 5 -20.13 18.11 4.89
N ILE A 6 -19.41 16.99 5.12
CA ILE A 6 -18.49 16.43 4.12
C ILE A 6 -19.22 15.37 3.31
N LYS A 7 -19.70 15.74 2.10
CA LYS A 7 -20.49 14.88 1.22
C LYS A 7 -19.65 13.89 0.40
N GLU A 8 -18.39 14.22 0.11
CA GLU A 8 -17.50 13.35 -0.67
C GLU A 8 -17.06 12.15 0.16
N ARG A 9 -17.08 10.96 -0.45
CA ARG A 9 -16.42 9.78 0.13
C ARG A 9 -14.91 9.98 0.06
N ARG A 10 -14.19 9.58 1.10
CA ARG A 10 -12.74 9.80 1.17
C ARG A 10 -11.98 8.50 1.34
N VAL A 11 -11.07 8.25 0.40
CA VAL A 11 -10.12 7.13 0.42
C VAL A 11 -8.72 7.67 0.70
N LEU A 12 -8.02 7.08 1.66
CA LEU A 12 -6.61 7.39 1.91
C LEU A 12 -5.75 6.21 1.49
N CYS A 13 -4.81 6.46 0.57
CA CYS A 13 -3.87 5.46 0.06
C CYS A 13 -2.56 5.53 0.85
N PHE A 14 -2.41 4.66 1.86
CA PHE A 14 -1.22 4.56 2.69
C PHE A 14 -0.26 3.50 2.15
N GLY A 15 0.99 3.88 1.85
CA GLY A 15 1.96 2.95 1.30
C GLY A 15 3.38 3.49 1.21
N ASP A 16 4.20 2.82 0.44
CA ASP A 16 5.61 3.12 0.22
C ASP A 16 5.86 3.88 -1.10
N SER A 17 7.02 3.63 -1.74
CA SER A 17 7.40 4.20 -3.03
C SER A 17 6.43 3.81 -4.16
N ASN A 18 5.81 2.65 -4.11
CA ASN A 18 4.81 2.23 -5.08
C ASN A 18 3.51 3.05 -4.95
N THR A 19 3.14 3.47 -3.74
CA THR A 19 2.02 4.40 -3.53
C THR A 19 2.40 5.84 -3.86
N TYR A 20 3.62 6.24 -3.54
CA TYR A 20 4.18 7.53 -3.95
C TYR A 20 4.21 7.67 -5.48
N GLY A 21 4.39 6.56 -6.19
CA GLY A 21 4.55 6.52 -7.64
C GLY A 21 5.98 6.81 -8.08
N TYR A 22 6.98 6.16 -7.43
CA TYR A 22 8.36 6.27 -7.88
C TYR A 22 8.52 5.65 -9.27
N ASP A 23 9.16 6.42 -10.17
CA ASP A 23 9.47 6.02 -11.54
C ASP A 23 10.96 5.63 -11.64
N PRO A 24 11.28 4.33 -11.74
CA PRO A 24 12.66 3.89 -11.79
C PRO A 24 13.35 4.17 -13.14
N VAL A 25 12.59 4.52 -14.17
CA VAL A 25 13.14 4.86 -15.49
C VAL A 25 13.66 6.29 -15.53
N ARG A 26 12.92 7.22 -14.86
CA ARG A 26 13.24 8.65 -14.84
C ARG A 26 13.95 9.08 -13.54
N ASP A 27 14.15 8.15 -12.61
CA ASP A 27 14.62 8.43 -11.22
C ASP A 27 13.83 9.59 -10.60
N GLY A 28 12.50 9.42 -10.55
CA GLY A 28 11.60 10.49 -10.16
C GLY A 28 10.25 10.01 -9.66
N ARG A 29 9.22 10.78 -9.96
CA ARG A 29 7.83 10.44 -9.63
C ARG A 29 6.98 10.43 -10.89
N TYR A 30 6.15 9.39 -11.05
CA TYR A 30 5.14 9.33 -12.11
C TYR A 30 4.21 10.55 -12.09
N GLY A 31 3.77 10.97 -13.26
CA GLY A 31 2.80 12.04 -13.43
C GLY A 31 1.42 11.70 -12.85
N LEU A 32 0.55 12.70 -12.85
CA LEU A 32 -0.82 12.55 -12.34
C LEU A 32 -1.67 11.55 -13.13
N GLU A 33 -1.33 11.34 -14.39
CA GLU A 33 -2.02 10.43 -15.32
C GLU A 33 -1.49 8.98 -15.21
N GLU A 34 -0.44 8.76 -14.41
CA GLU A 34 0.29 7.49 -14.37
C GLU A 34 0.18 6.78 -13.02
N ARG A 35 0.35 7.49 -11.89
CA ARG A 35 0.37 6.86 -10.57
C ARG A 35 -1.03 6.49 -10.09
N TYR A 36 -1.15 5.32 -9.47
CA TYR A 36 -2.45 4.71 -9.18
C TYR A 36 -3.40 5.56 -8.33
N PRO A 37 -2.97 6.34 -7.31
CA PRO A 37 -3.94 7.07 -6.50
C PRO A 37 -4.63 8.19 -7.29
N THR A 38 -3.90 8.85 -8.19
CA THR A 38 -4.48 9.91 -9.03
C THR A 38 -5.30 9.37 -10.19
N VAL A 39 -4.90 8.24 -10.77
CA VAL A 39 -5.73 7.51 -11.75
C VAL A 39 -7.03 7.04 -11.09
N LEU A 40 -6.94 6.46 -9.89
CA LEU A 40 -8.12 6.06 -9.09
C LEU A 40 -9.06 7.24 -8.83
N ARG A 41 -8.52 8.40 -8.44
CA ARG A 41 -9.33 9.61 -8.26
C ARG A 41 -10.09 10.00 -9.53
N SER A 42 -9.44 9.89 -10.69
CA SER A 42 -10.08 10.19 -11.98
C SER A 42 -11.18 9.20 -12.31
N LEU A 43 -11.00 7.91 -11.99
CA LEU A 43 -12.01 6.87 -12.20
C LEU A 43 -13.23 7.04 -11.28
N LEU A 44 -13.00 7.38 -10.01
CA LEU A 44 -14.06 7.54 -9.00
C LEU A 44 -14.89 8.82 -9.21
N GLY A 45 -14.33 9.84 -9.85
CA GLY A 45 -15.03 11.09 -10.16
C GLY A 45 -15.27 12.01 -8.95
N SER A 46 -16.11 13.03 -9.14
CA SER A 46 -16.29 14.15 -8.21
C SER A 46 -16.94 13.80 -6.87
N GLY A 47 -17.54 12.62 -6.75
CA GLY A 47 -18.12 12.13 -5.48
C GLY A 47 -17.09 11.58 -4.50
N TRP A 48 -15.81 11.54 -4.88
CA TRP A 48 -14.73 10.96 -4.11
C TRP A 48 -13.51 11.86 -4.00
N SER A 49 -12.89 11.81 -2.85
CA SER A 49 -11.58 12.41 -2.58
C SER A 49 -10.56 11.29 -2.31
N VAL A 50 -9.44 11.29 -3.00
CA VAL A 50 -8.35 10.33 -2.83
C VAL A 50 -7.13 11.05 -2.29
N VAL A 51 -6.67 10.64 -1.11
CA VAL A 51 -5.51 11.18 -0.41
C VAL A 51 -4.30 10.27 -0.68
N GLU A 52 -3.20 10.87 -1.13
CA GLU A 52 -1.95 10.15 -1.42
C GLU A 52 -1.00 10.23 -0.21
N GLU A 53 -0.82 9.13 0.49
CA GLU A 53 0.09 8.98 1.64
C GLU A 53 1.17 7.92 1.37
N GLY A 54 1.74 7.97 0.17
CA GLY A 54 2.91 7.18 -0.22
C GLY A 54 4.22 7.85 0.16
N LEU A 55 5.16 7.10 0.74
CA LEU A 55 6.49 7.61 1.08
C LEU A 55 7.56 6.55 0.80
N PRO A 56 8.57 6.83 -0.08
CA PRO A 56 9.62 5.88 -0.41
C PRO A 56 10.36 5.35 0.83
N GLY A 57 10.58 4.05 0.87
CA GLY A 57 11.26 3.40 2.00
C GLY A 57 10.35 2.98 3.16
N ARG A 58 9.06 3.35 3.15
CA ARG A 58 8.14 3.03 4.25
C ARG A 58 7.97 1.53 4.43
N THR A 59 8.14 1.08 5.68
CA THR A 59 7.87 -0.28 6.17
C THR A 59 6.53 -0.33 6.88
N ALA A 60 5.99 -1.53 7.09
CA ALA A 60 4.81 -1.69 7.93
C ALA A 60 5.11 -1.39 9.41
N VAL A 61 6.17 -2.00 9.98
CA VAL A 61 6.44 -1.92 11.43
C VAL A 61 7.92 -1.77 11.80
N PHE A 62 8.84 -1.87 10.82
CA PHE A 62 10.28 -1.87 11.12
C PHE A 62 10.84 -0.46 11.14
N ASP A 63 11.64 -0.15 12.16
CA ASP A 63 12.50 1.02 12.13
C ASP A 63 13.72 0.71 11.25
N ASP A 64 13.91 1.47 10.18
CA ASP A 64 15.09 1.36 9.34
C ASP A 64 16.17 2.33 9.87
N PRO A 65 17.28 1.85 10.43
CA PRO A 65 18.31 2.74 10.99
C PRO A 65 19.02 3.58 9.92
N ILE A 66 18.84 3.23 8.64
CA ILE A 66 19.43 3.95 7.51
C ILE A 66 18.46 5.01 6.98
N THR A 67 17.13 4.80 7.16
CA THR A 67 16.09 5.69 6.65
C THR A 67 15.09 5.98 7.77
N GLU A 68 15.37 7.01 8.56
CA GLU A 68 14.55 7.38 9.72
C GLU A 68 13.12 7.80 9.33
N GLY A 69 12.17 7.57 10.22
CA GLY A 69 10.78 8.03 10.07
C GLY A 69 9.92 7.17 9.15
N MET A 70 10.45 6.11 8.57
CA MET A 70 9.75 5.29 7.59
C MET A 70 8.90 4.16 8.20
N ASN A 71 8.86 4.01 9.52
CA ASN A 71 8.03 3.01 10.19
C ASN A 71 6.54 3.42 10.14
N GLY A 72 5.75 2.71 9.33
CA GLY A 72 4.32 2.98 9.14
C GLY A 72 3.51 2.92 10.44
N LEU A 73 3.81 1.95 11.32
CA LEU A 73 3.11 1.80 12.61
C LEU A 73 3.28 3.03 13.52
N ARG A 74 4.40 3.75 13.42
CA ARG A 74 4.64 4.95 14.22
C ARG A 74 3.88 6.17 13.72
N VAL A 75 3.64 6.26 12.41
CA VAL A 75 3.10 7.46 11.78
C VAL A 75 1.64 7.35 11.34
N ILE A 76 1.07 6.14 11.24
CA ILE A 76 -0.26 5.95 10.67
C ILE A 76 -1.35 6.70 11.45
N THR A 77 -1.32 6.68 12.79
CA THR A 77 -2.34 7.33 13.62
C THR A 77 -2.46 8.84 13.34
N PRO A 78 -1.40 9.66 13.46
CA PRO A 78 -1.52 11.09 13.16
C PRO A 78 -1.87 11.36 11.70
N ILE A 79 -1.42 10.54 10.76
CA ILE A 79 -1.78 10.66 9.34
C ILE A 79 -3.30 10.44 9.17
N LEU A 80 -3.85 9.33 9.66
CA LEU A 80 -5.28 9.07 9.53
C LEU A 80 -6.13 10.15 10.20
N MET A 81 -5.77 10.58 11.40
CA MET A 81 -6.50 11.60 12.13
C MET A 81 -6.47 12.96 11.42
N SER A 82 -5.36 13.33 10.80
CA SER A 82 -5.24 14.62 10.07
C SER A 82 -6.06 14.66 8.79
N HIS A 83 -6.43 13.49 8.25
CA HIS A 83 -7.26 13.37 7.06
C HIS A 83 -8.70 12.95 7.34
N ALA A 84 -9.10 12.85 8.62
CA ALA A 84 -10.47 12.49 9.00
C ALA A 84 -11.50 13.51 8.44
N PRO A 85 -12.74 13.08 8.13
CA PRO A 85 -13.25 11.71 8.20
C PRO A 85 -12.83 10.88 6.99
N LEU A 86 -12.57 9.59 7.22
CA LEU A 86 -12.24 8.63 6.16
C LEU A 86 -13.37 7.61 5.99
N ASP A 87 -13.62 7.19 4.76
CA ASP A 87 -14.55 6.10 4.43
C ASP A 87 -13.80 4.79 4.21
N THR A 88 -12.63 4.85 3.56
CA THR A 88 -11.76 3.69 3.33
C THR A 88 -10.30 4.09 3.49
N VAL A 89 -9.50 3.21 4.04
CA VAL A 89 -8.02 3.29 4.04
C VAL A 89 -7.47 2.12 3.25
N THR A 90 -6.71 2.39 2.19
CA THR A 90 -5.93 1.33 1.53
C THR A 90 -4.54 1.27 2.13
N ILE A 91 -4.03 0.07 2.39
CA ILE A 91 -2.67 -0.15 2.93
C ILE A 91 -1.93 -1.07 1.96
N MET A 92 -0.87 -0.54 1.32
CA MET A 92 0.01 -1.29 0.43
C MET A 92 1.46 -1.16 0.91
N LEU A 93 1.93 -2.15 1.66
CA LEU A 93 3.27 -2.23 2.25
C LEU A 93 3.77 -3.69 2.23
N GLY A 94 5.05 -3.88 2.49
CA GLY A 94 5.71 -5.19 2.53
C GLY A 94 6.96 -5.25 1.67
N THR A 95 7.03 -4.43 0.60
CA THR A 95 8.21 -4.37 -0.27
C THR A 95 9.46 -4.00 0.54
N ASN A 96 9.42 -2.93 1.33
CA ASN A 96 10.56 -2.52 2.14
C ASN A 96 10.82 -3.42 3.35
N ASP A 97 9.78 -4.07 3.86
CA ASP A 97 9.87 -5.04 4.95
C ASP A 97 10.65 -6.29 4.52
N SER A 98 10.72 -6.57 3.21
CA SER A 98 11.47 -7.68 2.66
C SER A 98 12.99 -7.46 2.63
N LYS A 99 13.51 -6.28 3.01
CA LYS A 99 14.96 -6.01 3.08
C LYS A 99 15.66 -7.02 3.98
N GLU A 100 16.79 -7.55 3.51
CA GLU A 100 17.57 -8.57 4.23
C GLU A 100 17.94 -8.13 5.65
N ARG A 101 18.25 -6.85 5.83
CA ARG A 101 18.67 -6.28 7.13
C ARG A 101 17.63 -6.38 8.24
N PHE A 102 16.36 -6.64 7.92
CA PHE A 102 15.33 -6.88 8.94
C PHE A 102 15.26 -8.33 9.39
N GLY A 103 15.91 -9.26 8.70
CA GLY A 103 15.98 -10.68 9.10
C GLY A 103 14.62 -11.39 9.15
N CYS A 104 13.61 -10.89 8.43
CA CYS A 104 12.25 -11.41 8.45
C CYS A 104 12.01 -12.46 7.35
N ASN A 105 11.02 -13.30 7.55
CA ASN A 105 10.40 -14.08 6.50
C ASN A 105 9.01 -13.50 6.15
N SER A 106 8.36 -14.02 5.12
CA SER A 106 7.05 -13.56 4.66
C SER A 106 5.99 -13.60 5.76
N TYR A 107 6.04 -14.59 6.67
CA TYR A 107 5.14 -14.70 7.82
C TYR A 107 5.28 -13.52 8.79
N LEU A 108 6.50 -13.13 9.15
CA LEU A 108 6.75 -12.00 10.05
C LEU A 108 6.38 -10.67 9.40
N ILE A 109 6.59 -10.53 8.09
CA ILE A 109 6.14 -9.37 7.32
C ILE A 109 4.60 -9.28 7.37
N ALA A 110 3.91 -10.37 7.10
CA ALA A 110 2.45 -10.43 7.18
C ALA A 110 1.94 -10.07 8.59
N GLN A 111 2.56 -10.59 9.66
CA GLN A 111 2.21 -10.21 11.04
C GLN A 111 2.41 -8.71 11.29
N GLY A 112 3.47 -8.11 10.76
CA GLY A 112 3.70 -6.67 10.82
C GLY A 112 2.57 -5.87 10.16
N ILE A 113 2.17 -6.29 8.96
CA ILE A 113 1.04 -5.68 8.23
C ILE A 113 -0.26 -5.81 9.03
N VAL A 114 -0.57 -6.98 9.58
CA VAL A 114 -1.74 -7.19 10.45
C VAL A 114 -1.70 -6.27 11.68
N ARG A 115 -0.54 -6.08 12.28
CA ARG A 115 -0.38 -5.15 13.42
C ARG A 115 -0.70 -3.72 13.03
N LEU A 116 -0.25 -3.28 11.86
CA LEU A 116 -0.54 -1.95 11.31
C LEU A 116 -2.04 -1.78 11.03
N ILE A 117 -2.66 -2.77 10.38
CA ILE A 117 -4.10 -2.78 10.09
C ILE A 117 -4.93 -2.62 11.37
N LYS A 118 -4.64 -3.42 12.41
CA LYS A 118 -5.33 -3.33 13.70
C LYS A 118 -5.21 -1.94 14.32
N LYS A 119 -4.08 -1.26 14.13
CA LYS A 119 -3.92 0.12 14.57
C LYS A 119 -4.78 1.08 13.77
N ALA A 120 -4.84 0.92 12.45
CA ALA A 120 -5.70 1.76 11.59
C ALA A 120 -7.18 1.61 11.96
N LEU A 121 -7.67 0.37 12.14
CA LEU A 121 -9.06 0.08 12.51
C LEU A 121 -9.49 0.75 13.82
N THR A 122 -8.58 0.90 14.78
CA THR A 122 -8.85 1.50 16.11
C THR A 122 -8.54 2.99 16.18
N THR A 123 -8.09 3.60 15.10
CA THR A 123 -7.82 5.05 15.04
C THR A 123 -9.13 5.82 14.85
N GLU A 124 -9.32 6.91 15.61
CA GLU A 124 -10.51 7.79 15.51
C GLU A 124 -10.45 8.68 14.27
N CYS A 125 -10.68 8.08 13.12
CA CYS A 125 -10.62 8.79 11.83
C CYS A 125 -11.80 8.47 10.89
N TRP A 126 -12.66 7.54 11.29
CA TRP A 126 -13.73 7.03 10.45
C TRP A 126 -14.92 7.98 10.42
N ARG A 127 -15.64 7.99 9.30
CA ARG A 127 -16.87 8.79 9.18
C ARG A 127 -17.89 8.33 10.22
N ASP A 128 -18.63 9.30 10.79
CA ASP A 128 -19.65 9.05 11.79
C ASP A 128 -20.65 7.98 11.34
N ASN A 129 -20.95 7.03 12.24
CA ASN A 129 -21.89 5.92 12.01
C ASN A 129 -21.47 4.91 10.92
N THR A 130 -20.23 4.95 10.44
CA THR A 130 -19.70 3.93 9.54
C THR A 130 -18.78 2.95 10.29
N ARG A 131 -18.69 1.74 9.76
CA ARG A 131 -17.68 0.78 10.24
C ARG A 131 -16.34 1.11 9.61
N PRO A 132 -15.22 0.92 10.33
CA PRO A 132 -13.90 0.97 9.73
C PRO A 132 -13.81 0.07 8.48
N ASP A 133 -13.22 0.58 7.40
CA ASP A 133 -13.00 -0.16 6.16
C ASP A 133 -11.55 -0.02 5.70
N VAL A 134 -10.77 -1.10 5.87
CA VAL A 134 -9.37 -1.17 5.47
C VAL A 134 -9.22 -2.16 4.32
N LEU A 135 -8.83 -1.69 3.14
CA LEU A 135 -8.49 -2.53 1.99
C LEU A 135 -6.97 -2.75 1.96
N VAL A 136 -6.57 -3.97 2.30
CA VAL A 136 -5.16 -4.37 2.28
C VAL A 136 -4.77 -4.82 0.89
N ILE A 137 -3.65 -4.27 0.39
CA ILE A 137 -3.14 -4.59 -0.93
C ILE A 137 -1.77 -5.25 -0.77
N VAL A 138 -1.62 -6.46 -1.27
CA VAL A 138 -0.28 -7.05 -1.45
C VAL A 138 0.34 -6.40 -2.68
N PRO A 139 1.51 -5.75 -2.54
CA PRO A 139 2.17 -5.11 -3.68
C PRO A 139 2.62 -6.15 -4.72
N PRO A 140 2.84 -5.76 -5.98
CA PRO A 140 3.50 -6.62 -6.96
C PRO A 140 4.82 -7.15 -6.41
N CYS A 141 5.06 -8.45 -6.59
CA CYS A 141 6.25 -9.12 -6.07
C CYS A 141 7.52 -8.57 -6.71
N ILE A 142 8.56 -8.42 -5.90
CA ILE A 142 9.91 -8.17 -6.41
C ILE A 142 10.27 -9.30 -7.37
N THR A 143 10.80 -8.97 -8.55
CA THR A 143 11.12 -9.99 -9.56
C THR A 143 12.41 -10.74 -9.22
N PRO A 144 12.58 -12.01 -9.62
CA PRO A 144 13.84 -12.75 -9.40
C PRO A 144 15.06 -12.06 -10.02
N ALA A 145 14.84 -11.27 -11.08
CA ALA A 145 15.92 -10.57 -11.77
C ALA A 145 16.55 -9.45 -10.92
N TYR A 146 15.88 -9.01 -9.87
CA TYR A 146 16.34 -7.92 -9.00
C TYR A 146 17.76 -8.15 -8.46
N ASP A 147 18.19 -9.40 -8.24
CA ASP A 147 19.52 -9.76 -7.73
C ASP A 147 20.68 -9.29 -8.63
N THR A 148 20.40 -8.94 -9.87
CA THR A 148 21.38 -8.40 -10.83
C THR A 148 21.16 -6.92 -11.14
N LEU A 149 20.20 -6.28 -10.46
CA LEU A 149 19.77 -4.92 -10.74
C LEU A 149 20.28 -3.92 -9.68
N ILE A 150 20.09 -2.64 -9.99
CA ILE A 150 20.70 -1.50 -9.28
C ILE A 150 20.41 -1.45 -7.78
N PHE A 151 19.25 -1.95 -7.33
CA PHE A 151 18.86 -1.89 -5.91
C PHE A 151 19.22 -3.13 -5.10
N ARG A 152 19.93 -4.09 -5.67
CA ARG A 152 20.35 -5.30 -4.98
C ARG A 152 21.04 -5.02 -3.64
N ASP A 153 22.04 -4.15 -3.65
CA ASP A 153 22.82 -3.87 -2.44
C ASP A 153 22.02 -3.11 -1.37
N ALA A 154 21.00 -2.33 -1.79
CA ALA A 154 20.12 -1.62 -0.88
C ALA A 154 19.11 -2.52 -0.18
N MET A 155 18.62 -3.54 -0.87
CA MET A 155 17.61 -4.47 -0.38
C MET A 155 18.21 -5.73 0.24
N GLY A 156 19.39 -6.18 -0.24
CA GLY A 156 20.03 -7.44 0.14
C GLY A 156 19.44 -8.64 -0.57
N THR A 157 19.81 -9.85 -0.19
CA THR A 157 19.38 -11.11 -0.81
C THR A 157 18.03 -11.60 -0.31
N GLY A 158 17.35 -12.45 -1.09
CA GLY A 158 16.09 -13.12 -0.67
C GLY A 158 14.86 -12.23 -0.63
N CYS A 159 14.91 -11.01 -1.18
CA CYS A 159 13.76 -10.10 -1.21
C CYS A 159 12.64 -10.61 -2.11
N HIS A 160 12.99 -11.27 -3.21
CA HIS A 160 12.02 -11.88 -4.11
C HIS A 160 11.17 -12.91 -3.37
N GLU A 161 11.81 -13.90 -2.74
CA GLU A 161 11.12 -14.99 -2.04
C GLU A 161 10.26 -14.45 -0.89
N ARG A 162 10.79 -13.48 -0.14
CA ARG A 162 10.04 -12.85 0.95
C ARG A 162 8.82 -12.10 0.47
N SER A 163 8.96 -11.33 -0.61
CA SER A 163 7.83 -10.57 -1.17
C SER A 163 6.78 -11.49 -1.81
N ALA A 164 7.21 -12.51 -2.54
CA ALA A 164 6.32 -13.47 -3.18
C ALA A 164 5.45 -14.25 -2.19
N GLY A 165 5.99 -14.56 -1.00
CA GLY A 165 5.25 -15.30 0.03
C GLY A 165 4.30 -14.45 0.88
N ILE A 166 4.22 -13.12 0.69
CA ILE A 166 3.38 -12.27 1.55
C ILE A 166 1.89 -12.61 1.41
N ALA A 167 1.37 -12.77 0.20
CA ALA A 167 -0.05 -13.05 -0.04
C ALA A 167 -0.51 -14.30 0.70
N ASP A 168 0.20 -15.41 0.53
CA ASP A 168 -0.13 -16.71 1.13
C ASP A 168 -0.17 -16.67 2.66
N GLN A 169 0.69 -15.83 3.27
CA GLN A 169 0.73 -15.68 4.73
C GLN A 169 -0.31 -14.68 5.24
N LEU A 170 -0.56 -13.61 4.50
CA LEU A 170 -1.39 -12.49 4.95
C LEU A 170 -2.88 -12.79 4.81
N GLU A 171 -3.33 -13.34 3.70
CA GLU A 171 -4.75 -13.58 3.43
C GLU A 171 -5.44 -14.41 4.53
N PRO A 172 -4.88 -15.54 5.00
CA PRO A 172 -5.48 -16.29 6.09
C PRO A 172 -5.57 -15.52 7.42
N MET A 173 -4.60 -14.62 7.69
CA MET A 173 -4.57 -13.82 8.91
C MET A 173 -5.64 -12.73 8.93
N LEU A 174 -6.15 -12.31 7.76
CA LEU A 174 -7.13 -11.24 7.63
C LEU A 174 -8.58 -11.73 7.66
N ARG A 175 -8.82 -13.01 7.38
CA ARG A 175 -10.14 -13.60 7.12
C ARG A 175 -11.18 -13.28 8.20
N ASP A 176 -10.76 -13.28 9.46
CA ASP A 176 -11.66 -13.09 10.61
C ASP A 176 -11.55 -11.68 11.24
N ILE A 177 -10.93 -10.74 10.56
CA ILE A 177 -10.82 -9.36 11.05
C ILE A 177 -11.96 -8.52 10.44
N PRO A 178 -12.96 -8.10 11.22
CA PRO A 178 -14.06 -7.30 10.71
C PRO A 178 -13.56 -5.95 10.16
N GLY A 179 -14.12 -5.53 9.02
CA GLY A 179 -13.75 -4.25 8.39
C GLY A 179 -12.45 -4.31 7.60
N VAL A 180 -11.96 -5.52 7.30
CA VAL A 180 -10.77 -5.72 6.44
C VAL A 180 -11.17 -6.43 5.16
N ARG A 181 -10.70 -5.87 4.05
CA ARG A 181 -10.79 -6.47 2.70
C ARG A 181 -9.37 -6.72 2.17
N PHE A 182 -9.24 -7.65 1.25
CA PHE A 182 -7.96 -8.08 0.71
C PHE A 182 -7.94 -8.00 -0.82
N LEU A 183 -6.83 -7.51 -1.36
CA LEU A 183 -6.53 -7.48 -2.80
C LEU A 183 -5.07 -7.87 -3.01
N ASP A 184 -4.83 -8.93 -3.76
CA ASP A 184 -3.49 -9.25 -4.23
C ASP A 184 -3.26 -8.61 -5.60
N ALA A 185 -2.38 -7.61 -5.67
CA ALA A 185 -2.07 -6.92 -6.92
C ALA A 185 -1.42 -7.86 -7.97
N ASN A 186 -0.81 -8.96 -7.54
CA ASN A 186 -0.21 -9.94 -8.45
C ASN A 186 -1.25 -10.70 -9.27
N THR A 187 -2.52 -10.68 -8.88
CA THR A 187 -3.62 -11.30 -9.62
C THR A 187 -4.22 -10.38 -10.70
N LEU A 188 -3.85 -9.12 -10.71
CA LEU A 188 -4.37 -8.14 -11.67
C LEU A 188 -3.63 -8.24 -13.01
N SER A 189 -4.39 -8.30 -14.10
CA SER A 189 -3.81 -8.27 -15.44
C SER A 189 -3.08 -6.95 -15.69
N GLY A 190 -1.82 -7.00 -16.09
CA GLY A 190 -0.97 -5.83 -16.31
C GLY A 190 -0.21 -5.36 -15.07
N ALA A 191 -0.45 -5.96 -13.89
CA ALA A 191 0.35 -5.67 -12.73
C ALA A 191 1.74 -6.30 -12.81
N GLY A 192 2.75 -5.56 -12.35
CA GLY A 192 4.13 -6.05 -12.33
C GLY A 192 5.14 -4.96 -12.02
N CYS A 193 6.37 -5.37 -11.81
CA CYS A 193 7.49 -4.47 -11.52
C CYS A 193 8.28 -4.12 -12.78
N SER A 194 8.91 -2.95 -12.75
CA SER A 194 9.79 -2.46 -13.80
C SER A 194 11.01 -3.37 -13.98
N PRO A 195 11.42 -3.66 -15.22
CA PRO A 195 12.65 -4.41 -15.46
C PRO A 195 13.92 -3.61 -15.10
N VAL A 196 13.81 -2.30 -14.83
CA VAL A 196 14.94 -1.44 -14.45
C VAL A 196 15.45 -1.78 -13.06
N ASP A 197 14.55 -2.04 -12.10
CA ASP A 197 14.92 -2.30 -10.71
C ASP A 197 14.27 -3.54 -10.09
N GLY A 198 13.31 -4.13 -10.78
CA GLY A 198 12.66 -5.35 -10.36
C GLY A 198 11.68 -5.21 -9.19
N MET A 199 11.41 -3.99 -8.69
CA MET A 199 10.58 -3.81 -7.49
C MET A 199 9.54 -2.68 -7.57
N HIS A 200 9.77 -1.65 -8.35
CA HIS A 200 8.81 -0.57 -8.50
C HIS A 200 7.84 -0.84 -9.66
N MET A 201 6.60 -0.47 -9.47
CA MET A 201 5.53 -0.67 -10.44
C MET A 201 5.80 0.10 -11.74
N THR A 202 5.45 -0.51 -12.87
CA THR A 202 5.39 0.21 -14.16
C THR A 202 4.17 1.13 -14.21
N ALA A 203 4.14 2.09 -15.14
CA ALA A 203 2.95 2.93 -15.36
C ALA A 203 1.70 2.10 -15.73
N GLU A 204 1.87 0.98 -16.43
CA GLU A 204 0.79 0.03 -16.73
C GLU A 204 0.29 -0.67 -15.47
N SER A 205 1.22 -1.10 -14.61
CA SER A 205 0.88 -1.71 -13.32
C SER A 205 0.11 -0.74 -12.41
N HIS A 206 0.50 0.54 -12.38
CA HIS A 206 -0.24 1.57 -11.66
C HIS A 206 -1.68 1.71 -12.17
N LYS A 207 -1.89 1.71 -13.48
CA LYS A 207 -3.24 1.75 -14.08
C LYS A 207 -4.04 0.49 -13.74
N ALA A 208 -3.43 -0.69 -13.86
CA ALA A 208 -4.07 -1.96 -13.50
C ALA A 208 -4.54 -1.96 -12.04
N LEU A 209 -3.68 -1.50 -11.11
CA LEU A 209 -4.04 -1.38 -9.70
C LEU A 209 -5.17 -0.37 -9.47
N ALA A 210 -5.15 0.78 -10.14
CA ALA A 210 -6.21 1.77 -10.03
C ALA A 210 -7.57 1.21 -10.45
N HIS A 211 -7.64 0.43 -11.53
CA HIS A 211 -8.86 -0.25 -11.95
C HIS A 211 -9.30 -1.33 -10.97
N GLY A 212 -8.37 -2.14 -10.45
CA GLY A 212 -8.67 -3.14 -9.41
C GLY A 212 -9.23 -2.50 -8.14
N LEU A 213 -8.68 -1.37 -7.74
CA LEU A 213 -9.18 -0.60 -6.59
C LEU A 213 -10.55 0.05 -6.88
N TYR A 214 -10.75 0.60 -8.06
CA TYR A 214 -12.05 1.13 -8.47
C TYR A 214 -13.13 0.06 -8.35
N ASP A 215 -12.88 -1.13 -8.89
CA ASP A 215 -13.79 -2.26 -8.78
C ASP A 215 -14.05 -2.66 -7.32
N ALA A 216 -12.99 -2.75 -6.50
CA ALA A 216 -13.11 -3.12 -5.10
C ALA A 216 -13.87 -2.08 -4.24
N LEU A 217 -13.80 -0.80 -4.61
CA LEU A 217 -14.47 0.29 -3.90
C LEU A 217 -15.92 0.53 -4.36
N THR A 218 -16.25 0.16 -5.60
CA THR A 218 -17.58 0.45 -6.18
C THR A 218 -18.50 -0.75 -6.27
N ARG A 219 -17.97 -2.00 -6.23
CA ARG A 219 -18.77 -3.24 -6.24
C ARG A 219 -19.20 -3.70 -4.85
N ALA A 220 -18.77 -3.04 -3.80
CA ALA A 220 -19.12 -3.44 -2.45
C ALA A 220 -20.45 -2.78 -2.05
N GLU A 221 -21.55 -3.43 -2.42
CA GLU A 221 -22.81 -3.35 -1.67
C GLU A 221 -23.76 -4.47 -2.13
#